data_459b6a6233f8b6c38680e877c60a1e5d
#
_entry.id   459b6a6233f8b6c38680e877c60a1e5d
#
_cell.length_a   1.000
_cell.length_b   1.000
_cell.length_c   1.000
_cell.angle_alpha   90.00
_cell.angle_beta   90.00
_cell.angle_gamma   90.00
#
_symmetry.space_group_name_H-M   'P 1'
#
loop_
_entity.id
_entity.type
_entity.pdbx_description
1 polymer ?
#
loop_
_entity_poly.entity_id
_entity_poly.type
_entity_poly.pdbx_seq_one_letter_code
_entity_poly.pdbx_strand_id
1 'polypeptide(L)'
;ADIVLEGVNPSCGDDIWLKLKVDGDVITDGAFVGDGCAISQASADIMLGMIIGKTKDEALRLGNLFLRMIKGEASDEEIDKLEEAGALKDISHMPARVKCAVLGWHTLEEAFKQEK
;
A
#
# COMPACT_ATOMS: atom_id res chain seq x y z
N ALA A 1 -8.81 0.55 -16.39
CA ALA A 1 -7.86 -0.08 -15.45
C ALA A 1 -7.93 -1.60 -15.59
N ASP A 2 -6.77 -2.27 -15.53
CA ASP A 2 -6.69 -3.74 -15.68
C ASP A 2 -7.02 -4.46 -14.39
N ILE A 3 -6.75 -3.83 -13.26
CA ILE A 3 -7.02 -4.38 -11.95
C ILE A 3 -7.81 -3.35 -11.15
N VAL A 4 -8.93 -3.76 -10.60
CA VAL A 4 -9.74 -2.91 -9.73
C VAL A 4 -10.12 -3.75 -8.50
N LEU A 5 -9.80 -3.26 -7.32
CA LEU A 5 -10.11 -3.97 -6.08
C LEU A 5 -10.49 -2.99 -4.99
N GLU A 6 -11.55 -3.33 -4.25
CA GLU A 6 -11.99 -2.54 -3.10
C GLU A 6 -11.26 -2.95 -1.83
N GLY A 7 -10.78 -1.96 -1.08
CA GLY A 7 -10.24 -2.16 0.26
C GLY A 7 -11.12 -1.47 1.28
N VAL A 8 -11.53 -2.19 2.30
CA VAL A 8 -12.43 -1.67 3.33
C VAL A 8 -11.81 -1.84 4.72
N ASN A 9 -11.87 -0.79 5.53
CA ASN A 9 -11.55 -0.85 6.94
C ASN A 9 -12.77 -0.38 7.74
N PRO A 10 -13.64 -1.31 8.16
CA PRO A 10 -14.87 -0.94 8.87
C PRO A 10 -14.63 -0.21 10.19
N SER A 11 -13.50 -0.48 10.83
CA SER A 11 -13.16 0.16 12.12
C SER A 11 -12.97 1.67 11.99
N CYS A 12 -12.50 2.14 10.83
CA CYS A 12 -12.25 3.55 10.57
C CYS A 12 -13.25 4.16 9.58
N GLY A 13 -14.15 3.36 9.04
CA GLY A 13 -15.06 3.80 8.00
C GLY A 13 -14.40 4.04 6.66
N ASP A 14 -13.19 3.49 6.46
CA ASP A 14 -12.44 3.65 5.21
C ASP A 14 -12.95 2.68 4.15
N ASP A 15 -13.15 3.18 2.94
CA ASP A 15 -13.55 2.37 1.79
C ASP A 15 -12.87 2.95 0.55
N ILE A 16 -11.86 2.27 0.05
CA ILE A 16 -11.10 2.74 -1.11
C ILE A 16 -11.12 1.71 -2.23
N TRP A 17 -11.07 2.20 -3.46
CA TRP A 17 -10.94 1.37 -4.65
C TRP A 17 -9.58 1.63 -5.26
N LEU A 18 -8.79 0.57 -5.39
CA LEU A 18 -7.48 0.63 -6.03
C LEU A 18 -7.63 0.22 -7.49
N LYS A 19 -7.15 1.07 -8.38
CA LYS A 19 -7.20 0.83 -9.83
C LYS A 19 -5.78 0.85 -10.36
N LEU A 20 -5.36 -0.22 -11.01
CA LEU A 20 -4.01 -0.32 -11.56
C LEU A 20 -4.05 -0.65 -13.05
N LYS A 21 -3.13 -0.04 -13.79
CA LYS A 21 -2.83 -0.42 -15.17
C LYS A 21 -1.53 -1.20 -15.20
N VAL A 22 -1.53 -2.31 -15.90
CA VAL A 22 -0.39 -3.21 -15.96
C VAL A 22 -0.09 -3.52 -17.43
N ASP A 23 1.19 -3.47 -17.79
CA ASP A 23 1.65 -3.90 -19.10
C ASP A 23 2.65 -5.05 -18.90
N GLY A 24 2.20 -6.28 -19.19
CA GLY A 24 2.95 -7.46 -18.82
C GLY A 24 3.05 -7.56 -17.30
N ASP A 25 4.26 -7.49 -16.76
CA ASP A 25 4.48 -7.54 -15.31
C ASP A 25 4.72 -6.15 -14.69
N VAL A 26 4.73 -5.10 -15.51
CA VAL A 26 5.05 -3.75 -15.04
C VAL A 26 3.78 -2.94 -14.79
N ILE A 27 3.73 -2.29 -13.63
CA ILE A 27 2.65 -1.40 -13.28
C ILE A 27 2.92 -0.06 -13.95
N THR A 28 2.09 0.32 -14.92
CA THR A 28 2.30 1.52 -15.73
C THR A 28 1.59 2.75 -15.20
N ASP A 29 0.50 2.53 -14.46
CA ASP A 29 -0.25 3.64 -13.87
C ASP A 29 -1.11 3.10 -12.74
N GLY A 30 -1.60 4.00 -11.91
CA GLY A 30 -2.49 3.62 -10.82
C GLY A 30 -3.19 4.81 -10.20
N ALA A 31 -4.31 4.53 -9.58
CA ALA A 31 -5.06 5.53 -8.85
C ALA A 31 -5.87 4.85 -7.75
N PHE A 32 -6.28 5.60 -6.75
CA PHE A 32 -7.27 5.13 -5.80
C PHE A 32 -8.39 6.17 -5.68
N VAL A 33 -9.59 5.70 -5.44
CA VAL A 33 -10.76 6.55 -5.24
C VAL A 33 -11.56 6.02 -4.06
N GLY A 34 -12.32 6.88 -3.43
CA GLY A 34 -13.19 6.50 -2.32
C GLY A 34 -12.96 7.37 -1.09
N ASP A 35 -13.55 6.96 0.02
CA ASP A 35 -13.48 7.67 1.28
C ASP A 35 -12.51 6.98 2.23
N GLY A 36 -11.58 7.74 2.76
CA GLY A 36 -10.64 7.24 3.74
C GLY A 36 -10.16 8.37 4.64
N CYS A 37 -9.62 8.03 5.80
CA CYS A 37 -9.02 9.03 6.67
C CYS A 37 -7.74 9.58 6.01
N ALA A 38 -7.24 10.69 6.55
CA ALA A 38 -6.04 11.32 6.00
C ALA A 38 -4.85 10.36 5.92
N ILE A 39 -4.71 9.47 6.90
CA ILE A 39 -3.60 8.51 6.92
C ILE A 39 -3.78 7.44 5.85
N SER A 40 -5.00 6.91 5.66
CA SER A 40 -5.27 5.95 4.58
C SER A 40 -4.96 6.55 3.22
N GLN A 41 -5.41 7.78 2.98
CA GLN A 41 -5.18 8.46 1.71
C GLN A 41 -3.71 8.75 1.49
N ALA A 42 -3.01 9.26 2.50
CA ALA A 42 -1.58 9.56 2.40
C ALA A 42 -0.77 8.29 2.13
N SER A 43 -1.06 7.22 2.86
CA SER A 43 -0.36 5.95 2.68
C SER A 43 -0.59 5.36 1.30
N ALA A 44 -1.83 5.38 0.80
CA ALA A 44 -2.16 4.87 -0.54
C ALA A 44 -1.48 5.71 -1.62
N ASP A 45 -1.45 7.02 -1.47
CA ASP A 45 -0.80 7.91 -2.41
C ASP A 45 0.71 7.65 -2.49
N ILE A 46 1.37 7.53 -1.34
CA ILE A 46 2.79 7.19 -1.27
C ILE A 46 3.05 5.83 -1.93
N MET A 47 2.21 4.84 -1.63
CA MET A 47 2.31 3.52 -2.24
C MET A 47 2.28 3.61 -3.77
N LEU A 48 1.30 4.31 -4.33
CA LEU A 48 1.18 4.46 -5.77
C LEU A 48 2.42 5.11 -6.38
N GLY A 49 2.97 6.14 -5.74
CA GLY A 49 4.19 6.78 -6.20
C GLY A 49 5.39 5.83 -6.22
N MET A 50 5.41 4.85 -5.33
CA MET A 50 6.49 3.89 -5.25
C MET A 50 6.35 2.73 -6.24
N ILE A 51 5.14 2.25 -6.50
CA ILE A 51 4.92 1.04 -7.28
C ILE A 51 4.77 1.29 -8.79
N ILE A 52 4.37 2.47 -9.19
CA ILE A 52 4.26 2.82 -10.61
C ILE A 52 5.65 2.76 -11.25
N GLY A 53 5.77 2.02 -12.34
CA GLY A 53 7.04 1.77 -13.00
C GLY A 53 7.78 0.54 -12.49
N LYS A 54 7.26 -0.13 -11.47
CA LYS A 54 7.84 -1.35 -10.91
C LYS A 54 7.12 -2.58 -11.41
N THR A 55 7.78 -3.74 -11.30
CA THR A 55 7.12 -5.01 -11.60
C THR A 55 6.20 -5.39 -10.43
N LYS A 56 5.28 -6.31 -10.70
CA LYS A 56 4.39 -6.85 -9.66
C LYS A 56 5.18 -7.45 -8.50
N ASP A 57 6.25 -8.18 -8.80
CA ASP A 57 7.10 -8.81 -7.78
C ASP A 57 7.78 -7.76 -6.90
N GLU A 58 8.29 -6.70 -7.49
CA GLU A 58 8.90 -5.61 -6.74
C GLU A 58 7.89 -4.89 -5.87
N ALA A 59 6.69 -4.64 -6.41
CA ALA A 59 5.61 -4.00 -5.65
C ALA A 59 5.23 -4.85 -4.44
N LEU A 60 5.13 -6.17 -4.61
CA LEU A 60 4.82 -7.09 -3.51
C LEU A 60 5.93 -7.10 -2.46
N ARG A 61 7.19 -7.05 -2.87
CA ARG A 61 8.32 -6.98 -1.92
C ARG A 61 8.28 -5.70 -1.11
N LEU A 62 8.00 -4.57 -1.76
CA LEU A 62 7.87 -3.29 -1.09
C LEU A 62 6.69 -3.32 -0.12
N GLY A 63 5.57 -3.92 -0.53
CA GLY A 63 4.41 -4.08 0.34
C GLY A 63 4.71 -4.91 1.59
N ASN A 64 5.38 -6.06 1.42
CA ASN A 64 5.81 -6.89 2.54
C ASN A 64 6.73 -6.12 3.48
N LEU A 65 7.66 -5.37 2.92
CA LEU A 65 8.61 -4.59 3.69
C LEU A 65 7.90 -3.50 4.49
N PHE A 66 6.94 -2.82 3.87
CA PHE A 66 6.13 -1.82 4.55
C PHE A 66 5.36 -2.42 5.73
N LEU A 67 4.71 -3.57 5.52
CA LEU A 67 3.95 -4.24 6.57
C LEU A 67 4.85 -4.67 7.72
N ARG A 68 6.06 -5.14 7.43
CA ARG A 68 7.05 -5.49 8.46
C ARG A 68 7.49 -4.26 9.24
N MET A 69 7.70 -3.14 8.56
CA MET A 69 8.03 -1.87 9.22
C MET A 69 6.95 -1.44 10.20
N ILE A 70 5.70 -1.53 9.78
CA ILE A 70 4.56 -1.15 10.62
C ILE A 70 4.45 -2.06 11.85
N LYS A 71 4.86 -3.33 11.74
CA LYS A 71 4.89 -4.27 12.86
C LYS A 71 6.13 -4.09 13.74
N GLY A 72 7.05 -3.21 13.37
CA GLY A 72 8.29 -3.00 14.10
C GLY A 72 9.35 -4.07 13.83
N GLU A 73 9.22 -4.81 12.74
CA GLU A 73 10.11 -5.94 12.40
C GLU A 73 11.14 -5.61 11.31
N ALA A 74 11.13 -4.39 10.78
CA ALA A 74 12.08 -3.99 9.74
C ALA A 74 13.29 -3.28 10.34
N SER A 75 14.46 -3.54 9.76
CA SER A 75 15.70 -2.84 10.15
C SER A 75 15.73 -1.44 9.52
N ASP A 76 16.63 -0.59 10.00
CA ASP A 76 16.80 0.77 9.46
C ASP A 76 17.18 0.72 7.98
N GLU A 77 18.00 -0.23 7.56
CA GLU A 77 18.37 -0.41 6.17
C GLU A 77 17.14 -0.77 5.31
N GLU A 78 16.28 -1.62 5.84
CA GLU A 78 15.05 -2.00 5.15
C GLU A 78 14.07 -0.83 5.06
N ILE A 79 13.99 -0.03 6.11
CA ILE A 79 13.13 1.17 6.14
C ILE A 79 13.61 2.19 5.10
N ASP A 80 14.92 2.34 4.93
CA ASP A 80 15.48 3.23 3.92
C ASP A 80 15.06 2.84 2.50
N LYS A 81 14.88 1.56 2.24
CA LYS A 81 14.42 1.07 0.93
C LYS A 81 12.98 1.47 0.62
N LEU A 82 12.21 1.82 1.64
CA LEU A 82 10.82 2.25 1.48
C LEU A 82 10.69 3.72 1.11
N GLU A 83 11.79 4.47 1.06
CA GLU A 83 11.80 5.87 0.66
C GLU A 83 10.79 6.69 1.48
N GLU A 84 9.86 7.36 0.83
CA GLU A 84 8.85 8.19 1.52
C GLU A 84 7.96 7.39 2.47
N ALA A 85 7.70 6.12 2.15
CA ALA A 85 6.87 5.28 3.02
C ALA A 85 7.55 5.04 4.37
N GLY A 86 8.87 5.15 4.46
CA GLY A 86 9.58 5.07 5.72
C GLY A 86 9.19 6.14 6.73
N ALA A 87 8.65 7.28 6.26
CA ALA A 87 8.15 8.32 7.13
C ALA A 87 6.95 7.88 7.97
N LEU A 88 6.30 6.79 7.57
CA LEU A 88 5.14 6.25 8.29
C LEU A 88 5.53 5.26 9.41
N LYS A 89 6.83 5.05 9.65
CA LYS A 89 7.30 4.09 10.65
C LYS A 89 6.75 4.34 12.06
N ASP A 90 6.58 5.61 12.42
CA ASP A 90 6.11 5.98 13.76
C ASP A 90 4.65 5.62 14.00
N ILE A 91 3.90 5.33 12.94
CA ILE A 91 2.50 4.89 13.06
C ILE A 91 2.41 3.54 13.77
N SER A 92 3.49 2.75 13.77
CA SER A 92 3.53 1.48 14.51
C SER A 92 3.21 1.66 15.99
N HIS A 93 3.42 2.86 16.54
CA HIS A 93 3.12 3.19 17.93
C HIS A 93 1.67 3.64 18.15
N MET A 94 0.87 3.70 17.10
CA MET A 94 -0.52 4.15 17.15
C MET A 94 -1.44 3.04 16.61
N PRO A 95 -1.83 2.06 17.45
CA PRO A 95 -2.57 0.88 16.96
C PRO A 95 -3.83 1.20 16.16
N ALA A 96 -4.55 2.26 16.52
CA ALA A 96 -5.75 2.65 15.80
C ALA A 96 -5.45 3.13 14.38
N ARG A 97 -4.24 3.67 14.16
CA ARG A 97 -3.82 4.22 12.86
C ARG A 97 -3.13 3.19 11.97
N VAL A 98 -2.63 2.11 12.57
CA VAL A 98 -1.96 1.03 11.82
C VAL A 98 -2.89 0.47 10.74
N LYS A 99 -4.14 0.20 11.08
CA LYS A 99 -5.13 -0.33 10.13
C LYS A 99 -5.36 0.63 8.96
N CYS A 100 -5.36 1.93 9.22
CA CYS A 100 -5.51 2.93 8.18
C CYS A 100 -4.30 2.95 7.25
N ALA A 101 -3.10 2.92 7.83
CA ALA A 101 -1.86 2.99 7.05
C ALA A 101 -1.68 1.78 6.14
N VAL A 102 -2.11 0.59 6.56
CA VAL A 102 -1.89 -0.65 5.80
C VAL A 102 -3.01 -0.96 4.80
N LEU A 103 -4.12 -0.24 4.82
CA LEU A 103 -5.28 -0.58 3.99
C LEU A 103 -4.93 -0.64 2.50
N GLY A 104 -4.29 0.39 1.96
CA GLY A 104 -3.90 0.41 0.54
C GLY A 104 -2.92 -0.70 0.20
N TRP A 105 -1.96 -0.96 1.09
CA TRP A 105 -0.94 -1.98 0.87
C TRP A 105 -1.53 -3.39 0.90
N HIS A 106 -2.47 -3.68 1.81
CA HIS A 106 -3.19 -4.95 1.81
C HIS A 106 -4.06 -5.10 0.57
N THR A 107 -4.69 -4.03 0.12
CA THR A 107 -5.49 -4.04 -1.10
C THR A 107 -4.63 -4.36 -2.31
N LEU A 108 -3.43 -3.80 -2.39
CA LEU A 108 -2.46 -4.09 -3.43
C LEU A 108 -2.08 -5.58 -3.42
N GLU A 109 -1.79 -6.13 -2.26
CA GLU A 109 -1.43 -7.53 -2.10
C GLU A 109 -2.55 -8.45 -2.60
N GLU A 110 -3.80 -8.17 -2.20
CA GLU A 110 -4.96 -8.93 -2.64
C GLU A 110 -5.18 -8.83 -4.15
N ALA A 111 -4.97 -7.65 -4.73
CA ALA A 111 -5.12 -7.45 -6.16
C ALA A 111 -4.21 -8.40 -6.95
N PHE A 112 -2.97 -8.55 -6.53
CA PHE A 112 -2.01 -9.39 -7.22
C PHE A 112 -2.22 -10.88 -6.94
N LYS A 113 -2.76 -11.23 -5.78
CA LYS A 113 -3.14 -12.63 -5.50
C LYS A 113 -4.28 -13.11 -6.39
N GLN A 114 -5.24 -12.24 -6.68
CA GLN A 114 -6.39 -12.59 -7.51
C GLN A 114 -6.03 -12.76 -8.98
N GLU A 115 -4.94 -12.16 -9.43
CA GLU A 115 -4.49 -12.25 -10.81
C GLU A 115 -3.84 -13.59 -11.15
N LYS A 116 -3.51 -14.38 -10.18
CA LYS A 116 -3.00 -15.72 -10.40
C LYS A 116 -4.14 -16.70 -10.64
#